data_2eacd9441f381361ee7556112323ea40
#
_entry.id   2eacd9441f381361ee7556112323ea40
#
_cell.length_a   1.000
_cell.length_b   1.000
_cell.length_c   1.000
_cell.angle_alpha   90.00
_cell.angle_beta   90.00
_cell.angle_gamma   90.00
#
_symmetry.space_group_name_H-M   'P 1'
#
loop_
_entity.id
_entity.type
_entity.pdbx_description
1 polymer ?
#
loop_
_entity_poly.entity_id
_entity_poly.type
_entity_poly.pdbx_seq_one_letter_code
_entity_poly.pdbx_strand_id
1 'polypeptide(L)'
;DSEPEFTEQISAAIDDAKRRMGGAPMMAAANAPAASSAMPSDHPPVKKAGASRAITGKVVLGPSLAGKTLPDTLFVFAKDVAGPPMPVSIVRASKNDLPFTFRLDDSTSPMPSRKLSDIDTVVIVARLSKSGQAMPGSGDLEGMSQPIKPGTENITVVIDRERP
;
A
#
# COMPACT_ATOMS: atom_id res chain seq x y z
N ASP A 1 -18.09 43.89 28.39
CA ASP A 1 -19.24 43.72 27.52
C ASP A 1 -18.87 42.68 26.48
N SER A 2 -19.11 41.47 26.78
CA SER A 2 -20.23 40.66 26.52
C SER A 2 -19.99 39.65 25.44
N GLU A 3 -19.81 38.43 25.82
CA GLU A 3 -20.09 37.33 24.87
C GLU A 3 -20.84 36.19 25.55
N PRO A 4 -22.14 36.23 25.64
CA PRO A 4 -22.93 35.03 26.03
C PRO A 4 -23.50 34.26 24.85
N GLU A 5 -23.45 34.73 23.63
CA GLU A 5 -24.15 34.08 22.51
C GLU A 5 -23.45 32.83 21.96
N PHE A 6 -22.15 32.71 22.13
CA PHE A 6 -21.41 31.56 21.61
C PHE A 6 -21.57 30.28 22.46
N THR A 7 -21.85 30.43 23.73
CA THR A 7 -21.97 29.30 24.66
C THR A 7 -23.35 28.62 24.55
N GLU A 8 -24.38 29.31 24.14
CA GLU A 8 -25.72 28.77 23.97
C GLU A 8 -25.87 27.89 22.72
N GLN A 9 -25.18 28.25 21.63
CA GLN A 9 -25.22 27.45 20.41
C GLN A 9 -24.49 26.11 20.54
N ILE A 10 -23.45 26.06 21.34
CA ILE A 10 -22.69 24.82 21.58
C ILE A 10 -23.51 23.88 22.50
N SER A 11 -24.22 24.41 23.46
CA SER A 11 -25.05 23.61 24.36
C SER A 11 -26.26 22.98 23.65
N ALA A 12 -26.86 23.68 22.71
CA ALA A 12 -27.98 23.15 21.91
C ALA A 12 -27.53 22.01 20.96
N ALA A 13 -26.34 22.08 20.40
CA ALA A 13 -25.80 21.03 19.54
C ALA A 13 -25.47 19.74 20.31
N ILE A 14 -25.04 19.86 21.56
CA ILE A 14 -24.71 18.71 22.42
C ILE A 14 -25.99 18.03 22.93
N ASP A 15 -27.06 18.78 23.20
CA ASP A 15 -28.34 18.23 23.64
C ASP A 15 -29.04 17.46 22.51
N ASP A 16 -28.96 17.91 21.29
CA ASP A 16 -29.57 17.22 20.14
C ASP A 16 -28.84 15.89 19.84
N ALA A 17 -27.52 15.84 19.96
CA ALA A 17 -26.76 14.61 19.83
C ALA A 17 -27.09 13.60 20.94
N LYS A 18 -27.33 14.08 22.14
CA LYS A 18 -27.67 13.23 23.30
C LYS A 18 -29.09 12.65 23.23
N ARG A 19 -30.02 13.37 22.63
CA ARG A 19 -31.40 12.90 22.41
C ARG A 19 -31.51 11.83 21.34
N ARG A 20 -30.62 11.85 20.34
CA ARG A 20 -30.58 10.83 19.27
C ARG A 20 -29.98 9.50 19.71
N MET A 21 -29.20 9.49 20.80
CA MET A 21 -28.61 8.26 21.35
C MET A 21 -29.39 7.62 22.50
N GLY A 22 -30.48 8.23 22.96
CA GLY A 22 -31.21 7.82 24.13
C GLY A 22 -32.62 7.27 23.87
N GLY A 23 -32.89 6.60 22.79
CA GLY A 23 -34.22 6.09 22.48
C GLY A 23 -34.21 4.66 21.94
N ALA A 24 -33.85 3.71 22.77
CA ALA A 24 -34.22 2.32 22.53
C ALA A 24 -35.21 1.87 23.61
N PRO A 25 -36.48 1.58 23.30
CA PRO A 25 -37.32 0.86 24.22
C PRO A 25 -36.96 -0.62 24.19
N MET A 26 -36.60 -1.11 25.34
CA MET A 26 -36.64 -2.53 25.65
C MET A 26 -38.07 -3.04 25.50
N MET A 27 -38.25 -4.07 24.73
CA MET A 27 -39.29 -5.03 24.95
C MET A 27 -38.71 -6.44 24.87
N ALA A 28 -38.91 -7.08 26.01
CA ALA A 28 -38.48 -8.41 26.31
C ALA A 28 -39.26 -9.47 25.54
N ALA A 29 -38.61 -10.60 25.50
CA ALA A 29 -39.15 -11.93 25.67
C ALA A 29 -39.07 -12.86 24.48
N ALA A 30 -38.20 -13.82 24.70
CA ALA A 30 -38.47 -15.22 24.73
C ALA A 30 -38.38 -16.01 23.42
N ASN A 31 -37.43 -16.91 23.50
CA ASN A 31 -37.45 -18.27 23.00
C ASN A 31 -36.70 -18.57 21.68
N ALA A 32 -35.57 -19.20 21.89
CA ALA A 32 -34.85 -19.93 20.86
C ALA A 32 -35.69 -21.14 20.36
N PRO A 33 -35.41 -21.69 19.19
CA PRO A 33 -34.30 -22.62 19.11
C PRO A 33 -33.41 -22.48 17.85
N ALA A 34 -32.24 -23.06 17.98
CA ALA A 34 -31.20 -23.19 17.00
C ALA A 34 -31.70 -23.60 15.61
N ALA A 35 -31.33 -22.83 14.61
CA ALA A 35 -31.16 -23.33 13.27
C ALA A 35 -29.99 -22.59 12.64
N SER A 36 -28.95 -23.34 12.37
CA SER A 36 -27.90 -23.00 11.43
C SER A 36 -28.51 -22.44 10.17
N SER A 37 -28.30 -21.16 9.94
CA SER A 37 -28.54 -20.58 8.64
C SER A 37 -27.33 -19.74 8.33
N ALA A 38 -26.55 -20.26 7.38
CA ALA A 38 -25.54 -19.53 6.65
C ALA A 38 -26.02 -18.10 6.38
N MET A 39 -25.32 -17.13 6.90
CA MET A 39 -25.46 -15.76 6.45
C MET A 39 -25.07 -15.74 4.97
N PRO A 40 -25.96 -15.33 4.08
CA PRO A 40 -25.50 -14.86 2.79
C PRO A 40 -24.70 -13.59 3.07
N SER A 41 -23.40 -13.66 2.85
CA SER A 41 -22.57 -12.47 2.74
C SER A 41 -23.02 -11.75 1.48
N ASP A 42 -24.04 -10.92 1.64
CA ASP A 42 -24.46 -9.98 0.62
C ASP A 42 -23.49 -8.78 0.68
N HIS A 43 -22.21 -9.09 0.45
CA HIS A 43 -21.30 -8.07 -0.02
C HIS A 43 -21.69 -7.86 -1.49
N PRO A 44 -22.07 -6.64 -1.88
CA PRO A 44 -22.19 -6.35 -3.30
C PRO A 44 -20.91 -6.82 -3.95
N PRO A 45 -20.99 -7.51 -5.10
CA PRO A 45 -19.79 -7.94 -5.77
C PRO A 45 -18.94 -6.71 -5.99
N VAL A 46 -17.85 -6.63 -5.24
CA VAL A 46 -16.81 -5.67 -5.56
C VAL A 46 -16.57 -5.93 -7.02
N LYS A 47 -17.01 -5.02 -7.88
CA LYS A 47 -16.65 -5.07 -9.29
C LYS A 47 -15.18 -5.40 -9.28
N LYS A 48 -14.79 -6.56 -9.77
CA LYS A 48 -13.45 -6.83 -10.19
C LYS A 48 -13.15 -5.73 -11.21
N ALA A 49 -12.75 -4.58 -10.72
CA ALA A 49 -12.12 -3.57 -11.54
C ALA A 49 -11.03 -4.34 -12.26
N GLY A 50 -11.13 -4.39 -13.57
CA GLY A 50 -10.43 -5.25 -14.46
C GLY A 50 -9.12 -5.71 -13.88
N ALA A 51 -8.92 -7.02 -13.80
CA ALA A 51 -7.91 -7.69 -12.99
C ALA A 51 -6.68 -6.81 -12.85
N SER A 52 -6.59 -6.08 -11.72
CA SER A 52 -5.43 -5.24 -11.46
C SER A 52 -4.25 -6.20 -11.42
N ARG A 53 -3.41 -6.14 -12.42
CA ARG A 53 -2.23 -6.98 -12.54
C ARG A 53 -1.18 -6.54 -11.51
N ALA A 54 -1.60 -6.51 -10.26
CA ALA A 54 -0.75 -6.13 -9.15
C ALA A 54 0.39 -7.14 -9.00
N ILE A 55 1.58 -6.64 -8.78
CA ILE A 55 2.76 -7.42 -8.47
C ILE A 55 2.99 -7.32 -6.97
N THR A 56 3.06 -8.44 -6.31
CA THR A 56 3.38 -8.49 -4.88
C THR A 56 4.66 -9.27 -4.64
N GLY A 57 5.38 -8.87 -3.62
CA GLY A 57 6.63 -9.53 -3.29
C GLY A 57 7.27 -9.00 -2.03
N LYS A 58 8.47 -9.46 -1.80
CA LYS A 58 9.27 -9.09 -0.63
C LYS A 58 10.67 -8.64 -1.04
N VAL A 59 11.14 -7.57 -0.45
CA VAL A 59 12.52 -7.11 -0.55
C VAL A 59 13.29 -7.59 0.67
N VAL A 60 14.42 -8.20 0.43
CA VAL A 60 15.35 -8.63 1.47
C VAL A 60 16.74 -8.08 1.22
N LEU A 61 17.51 -7.94 2.28
CA LEU A 61 18.90 -7.53 2.20
C LEU A 61 19.78 -8.76 1.94
N GLY A 62 20.68 -8.64 0.97
CA GLY A 62 21.67 -9.69 0.71
C GLY A 62 22.72 -9.80 1.84
N PRO A 63 23.26 -10.98 2.05
CA PRO A 63 24.26 -11.21 3.11
C PRO A 63 25.53 -10.37 2.93
N SER A 64 25.86 -10.00 1.70
CA SER A 64 27.01 -9.14 1.38
C SER A 64 26.91 -7.73 1.93
N LEU A 65 25.70 -7.30 2.30
CA LEU A 65 25.43 -5.97 2.84
C LEU A 65 25.13 -5.99 4.34
N ALA A 66 25.08 -7.16 4.95
CA ALA A 66 24.91 -7.30 6.40
C ALA A 66 26.10 -6.64 7.11
N GLY A 67 25.80 -5.66 7.97
CA GLY A 67 26.81 -4.89 8.71
C GLY A 67 27.32 -3.62 8.01
N LYS A 68 26.90 -3.33 6.77
CA LYS A 68 27.14 -2.03 6.14
C LYS A 68 26.13 -0.98 6.62
N THR A 69 26.55 0.28 6.59
CA THR A 69 25.64 1.40 6.81
C THR A 69 24.63 1.48 5.66
N LEU A 70 23.39 1.17 5.97
CA LEU A 70 22.31 1.19 4.97
C LEU A 70 21.74 2.59 4.79
N PRO A 71 21.49 3.03 3.57
CA PRO A 71 20.71 4.24 3.29
C PRO A 71 19.30 4.12 3.86
N ASP A 72 18.74 5.26 4.27
CA ASP A 72 17.46 5.29 5.00
C ASP A 72 16.23 5.07 4.12
N THR A 73 16.33 5.42 2.84
CA THR A 73 15.18 5.40 1.94
C THR A 73 15.24 4.22 0.98
N LEU A 74 14.22 3.38 1.06
CA LEU A 74 13.99 2.27 0.14
C LEU A 74 13.01 2.69 -0.95
N PHE A 75 13.37 2.46 -2.19
CA PHE A 75 12.47 2.55 -3.33
C PHE A 75 12.29 1.16 -3.95
N VAL A 76 11.05 0.78 -4.20
CA VAL A 76 10.70 -0.41 -4.98
C VAL A 76 9.91 0.03 -6.18
N PHE A 77 10.37 -0.29 -7.36
CA PHE A 77 9.73 0.13 -8.59
C PHE A 77 9.79 -0.93 -9.68
N ALA A 78 8.78 -0.94 -10.53
CA ALA A 78 8.74 -1.75 -11.73
C ALA A 78 9.24 -0.95 -12.93
N LYS A 79 10.09 -1.56 -13.73
CA LYS A 79 10.57 -1.02 -15.01
C LYS A 79 10.13 -1.93 -16.14
N ASP A 80 9.74 -1.32 -17.25
CA ASP A 80 9.52 -2.03 -18.49
C ASP A 80 10.85 -2.53 -19.07
N VAL A 81 10.91 -3.79 -19.46
CA VAL A 81 12.10 -4.41 -20.05
C VAL A 81 12.37 -3.89 -21.45
N ALA A 82 11.33 -3.65 -22.22
CA ALA A 82 11.40 -3.22 -23.63
C ALA A 82 11.22 -1.70 -23.81
N GLY A 83 10.88 -0.99 -22.74
CA GLY A 83 10.55 0.43 -22.78
C GLY A 83 11.63 1.37 -22.24
N PRO A 84 11.30 2.65 -22.13
CA PRO A 84 12.21 3.63 -21.58
C PRO A 84 12.58 3.33 -20.11
N PRO A 85 13.73 3.81 -19.61
CA PRO A 85 14.24 3.52 -18.28
C PRO A 85 13.46 4.15 -17.13
N MET A 86 12.22 4.57 -17.38
CA MET A 86 11.33 5.19 -16.40
C MET A 86 10.53 4.14 -15.64
N PRO A 87 10.30 4.32 -14.34
CA PRO A 87 9.46 3.42 -13.57
C PRO A 87 8.00 3.54 -14.02
N VAL A 88 7.33 2.39 -14.18
CA VAL A 88 5.90 2.31 -14.47
C VAL A 88 5.05 2.23 -13.21
N SER A 89 5.65 1.87 -12.11
CA SER A 89 5.03 1.82 -10.78
C SER A 89 6.13 1.96 -9.74
N ILE A 90 5.89 2.70 -8.66
CA ILE A 90 6.89 2.98 -7.61
C ILE A 90 6.26 3.05 -6.23
N VAL A 91 6.93 2.46 -5.26
CA VAL A 91 6.60 2.54 -3.83
C VAL A 91 7.84 2.95 -3.06
N ARG A 92 7.65 3.82 -2.07
CA ARG A 92 8.70 4.26 -1.15
C ARG A 92 8.48 3.65 0.23
N ALA A 93 9.57 3.22 0.86
CA ALA A 93 9.60 2.67 2.20
C ALA A 93 10.88 3.11 2.94
N SER A 94 11.07 2.61 4.15
CA SER A 94 12.28 2.83 4.95
C SER A 94 13.13 1.56 5.02
N LYS A 95 14.42 1.72 5.25
CA LYS A 95 15.32 0.57 5.56
C LYS A 95 14.84 -0.23 6.77
N ASN A 96 14.17 0.43 7.73
CA ASN A 96 13.66 -0.20 8.95
C ASN A 96 12.50 -1.15 8.68
N ASP A 97 11.86 -1.03 7.52
CA ASP A 97 10.77 -1.89 7.10
C ASP A 97 11.26 -3.23 6.50
N LEU A 98 12.56 -3.40 6.33
CA LEU A 98 13.13 -4.63 5.81
C LEU A 98 13.02 -5.80 6.82
N PRO A 99 12.57 -6.97 6.39
CA PRO A 99 12.16 -7.36 5.05
C PRO A 99 10.82 -6.70 4.66
N PHE A 100 10.82 -5.92 3.57
CA PHE A 100 9.67 -5.12 3.14
C PHE A 100 8.79 -5.88 2.15
N THR A 101 7.51 -6.02 2.48
CA THR A 101 6.51 -6.55 1.55
C THR A 101 5.94 -5.42 0.71
N PHE A 102 6.10 -5.50 -0.59
CA PHE A 102 5.62 -4.49 -1.52
C PHE A 102 4.42 -4.97 -2.34
N ARG A 103 3.64 -4.01 -2.77
CA ARG A 103 2.59 -4.17 -3.77
C ARG A 103 2.71 -3.04 -4.79
N LEU A 104 2.85 -3.42 -6.04
CA LEU A 104 2.88 -2.51 -7.18
C LEU A 104 1.65 -2.76 -8.05
N ASP A 105 0.90 -1.72 -8.33
CA ASP A 105 -0.29 -1.77 -9.16
C ASP A 105 -0.45 -0.47 -9.96
N ASP A 106 -1.53 -0.35 -10.69
CA ASP A 106 -1.79 0.83 -11.52
C ASP A 106 -1.98 2.10 -10.70
N SER A 107 -2.35 1.99 -9.42
CA SER A 107 -2.50 3.14 -8.52
C SER A 107 -1.16 3.71 -8.06
N THR A 108 -0.10 2.91 -8.10
CA THR A 108 1.27 3.32 -7.75
C THR A 108 2.07 3.79 -8.97
N SER A 109 1.42 3.95 -10.12
CA SER A 109 2.05 4.49 -11.33
C SER A 109 2.27 6.00 -11.22
N PRO A 110 3.49 6.49 -11.45
CA PRO A 110 3.78 7.93 -11.44
C PRO A 110 3.14 8.66 -12.63
N MET A 111 2.77 7.94 -13.68
CA MET A 111 2.15 8.47 -14.89
C MET A 111 0.81 7.80 -15.16
N PRO A 112 -0.29 8.56 -15.26
CA PRO A 112 -1.61 7.99 -15.55
C PRO A 112 -1.73 7.41 -16.96
N SER A 113 -0.87 7.85 -17.89
CA SER A 113 -0.84 7.40 -19.28
C SER A 113 -0.10 6.09 -19.51
N ARG A 114 0.59 5.58 -18.50
CA ARG A 114 1.37 4.35 -18.58
C ARG A 114 1.23 3.54 -17.32
N LYS A 115 0.38 2.55 -17.38
CA LYS A 115 0.04 1.69 -16.24
C LYS A 115 0.86 0.41 -16.24
N LEU A 116 0.99 -0.18 -15.07
CA LEU A 116 1.63 -1.48 -14.92
C LEU A 116 0.91 -2.56 -15.74
N SER A 117 -0.41 -2.48 -15.82
CA SER A 117 -1.25 -3.42 -16.57
C SER A 117 -1.06 -3.35 -18.10
N ASP A 118 -0.51 -2.25 -18.62
CA ASP A 118 -0.27 -2.05 -20.05
C ASP A 118 1.06 -2.66 -20.53
N ILE A 119 1.86 -3.17 -19.60
CA ILE A 119 3.21 -3.70 -19.87
C ILE A 119 3.17 -5.23 -19.86
N ASP A 120 3.82 -5.86 -20.80
CA ASP A 120 3.87 -7.32 -20.90
C ASP A 120 4.93 -7.95 -19.98
N THR A 121 6.06 -7.28 -19.81
CA THR A 121 7.18 -7.78 -19.02
C THR A 121 7.88 -6.64 -18.28
N VAL A 122 8.03 -6.80 -16.98
CA VAL A 122 8.68 -5.84 -16.10
C VAL A 122 9.79 -6.48 -15.28
N VAL A 123 10.72 -5.66 -14.83
CA VAL A 123 11.72 -6.01 -13.83
C VAL A 123 11.45 -5.18 -12.58
N ILE A 124 11.44 -5.83 -11.44
CA ILE A 124 11.33 -5.13 -10.15
C ILE A 124 12.73 -4.76 -9.68
N VAL A 125 12.89 -3.51 -9.36
CA VAL A 125 14.13 -2.97 -8.80
C VAL A 125 13.86 -2.47 -7.40
N ALA A 126 14.64 -2.95 -6.45
CA ALA A 126 14.66 -2.42 -5.09
C ALA A 126 15.96 -1.63 -4.91
N ARG A 127 15.87 -0.40 -4.43
CA ARG A 127 17.02 0.48 -4.24
C ARG A 127 16.96 1.18 -2.89
N LEU A 128 18.05 1.08 -2.15
CA LEU A 128 18.31 1.91 -0.98
C LEU A 128 19.11 3.13 -1.41
N SER A 129 18.52 4.31 -1.32
CA SER A 129 19.09 5.58 -1.78
C SER A 129 19.64 6.41 -0.64
N LYS A 130 20.91 6.82 -0.77
CA LYS A 130 21.56 7.74 0.17
C LYS A 130 21.03 9.16 0.06
N SER A 131 20.66 9.58 -1.15
CA SER A 131 20.11 10.91 -1.41
C SER A 131 18.64 11.05 -1.06
N GLY A 132 17.95 9.95 -0.79
CA GLY A 132 16.49 9.93 -0.61
C GLY A 132 15.70 10.19 -1.90
N GLN A 133 16.35 10.12 -3.04
CA GLN A 133 15.74 10.32 -4.36
C GLN A 133 15.61 9.00 -5.12
N ALA A 134 14.59 8.92 -5.96
CA ALA A 134 14.37 7.75 -6.82
C ALA A 134 15.40 7.64 -7.97
N MET A 135 16.15 8.71 -8.23
CA MET A 135 17.22 8.71 -9.23
C MET A 135 18.43 7.94 -8.73
N PRO A 136 19.10 7.20 -9.61
CA PRO A 136 20.29 6.45 -9.25
C PRO A 136 21.44 7.37 -8.84
N GLY A 137 22.03 7.10 -7.68
CA GLY A 137 23.21 7.78 -7.17
C GLY A 137 24.37 6.81 -6.93
N SER A 138 25.57 7.37 -6.87
CA SER A 138 26.77 6.61 -6.48
C SER A 138 26.67 6.19 -5.01
N GLY A 139 26.95 4.92 -4.72
CA GLY A 139 26.85 4.34 -3.39
C GLY A 139 25.43 3.96 -2.96
N ASP A 140 24.46 3.98 -3.88
CA ASP A 140 23.15 3.38 -3.66
C ASP A 140 23.27 1.86 -3.70
N LEU A 141 22.46 1.20 -2.87
CA LEU A 141 22.36 -0.25 -2.87
C LEU A 141 21.18 -0.67 -3.74
N GLU A 142 21.39 -1.62 -4.63
CA GLU A 142 20.37 -2.02 -5.62
C GLU A 142 20.24 -3.55 -5.69
N GLY A 143 19.02 -4.00 -5.89
CA GLY A 143 18.68 -5.37 -6.21
C GLY A 143 17.66 -5.41 -7.33
N MET A 144 17.72 -6.41 -8.19
CA MET A 144 16.82 -6.57 -9.33
C MET A 144 16.22 -7.98 -9.35
N SER A 145 14.95 -8.09 -9.71
CA SER A 145 14.33 -9.37 -10.01
C SER A 145 14.66 -9.84 -11.42
N GLN A 146 14.32 -11.08 -11.72
CA GLN A 146 14.24 -11.52 -13.10
C GLN A 146 13.04 -10.83 -13.80
N PRO A 147 13.02 -10.80 -15.16
CA PRO A 147 11.86 -10.34 -15.89
C PRO A 147 10.61 -11.16 -15.55
N ILE A 148 9.53 -10.49 -15.22
CA ILE A 148 8.27 -11.09 -14.78
C ILE A 148 7.09 -10.41 -15.47
N LYS A 149 5.94 -11.06 -15.44
CA LYS A 149 4.69 -10.49 -15.96
C LYS A 149 3.94 -9.75 -14.85
N PRO A 150 3.23 -8.67 -15.18
CA PRO A 150 2.28 -8.07 -14.25
C PRO A 150 1.25 -9.09 -13.75
N GLY A 151 0.94 -9.04 -12.46
CA GLY A 151 0.10 -10.04 -11.79
C GLY A 151 0.88 -11.20 -11.17
N THR A 152 2.22 -11.18 -11.22
CA THR A 152 3.06 -12.16 -10.52
C THR A 152 3.10 -11.84 -9.02
N GLU A 153 2.91 -12.85 -8.20
CA GLU A 153 2.89 -12.74 -6.75
C GLU A 153 4.08 -13.46 -6.11
N ASN A 154 4.36 -13.13 -4.85
CA ASN A 154 5.39 -13.76 -4.03
C ASN A 154 6.82 -13.67 -4.59
N ILE A 155 7.15 -12.54 -5.19
CA ILE A 155 8.48 -12.29 -5.73
C ILE A 155 9.43 -11.92 -4.59
N THR A 156 10.64 -12.46 -4.63
CA THR A 156 11.71 -12.05 -3.73
C THR A 156 12.76 -11.24 -4.49
N VAL A 157 12.98 -10.02 -4.05
CA VAL A 157 14.04 -9.14 -4.58
C VAL A 157 15.12 -9.01 -3.53
N VAL A 158 16.33 -9.38 -3.88
CA VAL A 158 17.49 -9.32 -2.98
C VAL A 158 18.33 -8.10 -3.35
N ILE A 159 18.55 -7.22 -2.38
CA ILE A 159 19.49 -6.10 -2.53
C ILE A 159 20.88 -6.63 -2.19
N ASP A 160 21.73 -6.80 -3.18
CA ASP A 160 23.04 -7.41 -3.04
C ASP A 160 24.18 -6.62 -3.71
N ARG A 161 23.83 -5.56 -4.43
CA ARG A 161 24.78 -4.77 -5.21
C ARG A 161 24.89 -3.35 -4.69
N GLU A 162 26.11 -2.84 -4.67
CA GLU A 162 26.39 -1.42 -4.46
C GLU A 162 26.71 -0.79 -5.83
N ARG A 163 26.07 0.33 -6.10
CA ARG A 163 26.30 1.07 -7.34
C ARG A 163 27.57 1.91 -7.21
N PRO A 164 28.48 1.85 -8.18
CA PRO A 164 29.71 2.64 -8.18
C PRO A 164 29.47 4.15 -8.29
#